data_7b97b44bb546f542b8331c17bb90c653
#
_entry.id   7b97b44bb546f542b8331c17bb90c653
#
_cell.length_a   1.000
_cell.length_b   1.000
_cell.length_c   1.000
_cell.angle_alpha   90.00
_cell.angle_beta   90.00
_cell.angle_gamma   90.00
#
_symmetry.space_group_name_H-M   'P 1'
#
loop_
_entity.id
_entity.type
_entity.pdbx_description
1 polymer ?
#
loop_
_entity_poly.entity_id
_entity_poly.type
_entity_poly.pdbx_seq_one_letter_code
_entity_poly.pdbx_strand_id
1 'polypeptide(L)'
;IKKFGNEVVITFYPQKRESKVFKEIIQWPTFGGGNSFVKRTLLEKVKFNMAFEFGYGEDADFGMQLRNQGVDILYLPNPEILHLKAPMGGFRTKPVLAWDKDSIQPKPSPTVQLYKILYLSPEQQKGYQMVLFFKYYSKQSFKNPLRYYLNYRKQWNQSVFWANQLKAKS
;
A
#
# COMPACT_ATOMS: atom_id res chain seq x y z
N ILE A 1 -22.52 8.27 5.56
CA ILE A 1 -21.91 8.57 6.87
C ILE A 1 -23.01 8.70 7.92
N LYS A 2 -23.90 9.70 7.88
CA LYS A 2 -24.94 9.89 8.89
C LYS A 2 -25.83 8.65 9.12
N LYS A 3 -26.22 7.95 8.05
CA LYS A 3 -27.11 6.77 8.11
C LYS A 3 -26.50 5.59 8.89
N PHE A 4 -25.19 5.42 8.86
CA PHE A 4 -24.51 4.25 9.43
C PHE A 4 -23.70 4.58 10.67
N GLY A 5 -23.68 5.86 11.12
CA GLY A 5 -22.86 6.30 12.26
C GLY A 5 -21.34 6.20 12.01
N ASN A 6 -20.92 5.81 10.80
CA ASN A 6 -19.51 5.61 10.47
C ASN A 6 -18.84 6.92 10.04
N GLU A 7 -17.55 7.03 10.30
CA GLU A 7 -16.78 8.25 10.06
C GLU A 7 -15.95 8.20 8.78
N VAL A 8 -15.75 6.99 8.22
CA VAL A 8 -15.00 6.77 6.98
C VAL A 8 -15.74 5.81 6.06
N VAL A 9 -15.94 6.20 4.84
CA VAL A 9 -16.52 5.34 3.80
C VAL A 9 -15.71 5.45 2.51
N ILE A 10 -15.65 4.35 1.76
CA ILE A 10 -15.16 4.33 0.39
C ILE A 10 -16.29 3.88 -0.54
N THR A 11 -16.18 4.22 -1.82
CA THR A 11 -17.17 3.86 -2.83
C THR A 11 -16.59 2.94 -3.88
N PHE A 12 -17.46 2.37 -4.72
CA PHE A 12 -17.04 1.63 -5.89
C PHE A 12 -16.31 2.58 -6.88
N TYR A 13 -15.09 2.19 -7.30
CA TYR A 13 -14.16 3.04 -8.03
C TYR A 13 -13.54 2.29 -9.23
N PRO A 14 -14.33 1.92 -10.24
CA PRO A 14 -13.86 1.19 -11.40
C PRO A 14 -13.10 2.09 -12.38
N GLN A 15 -12.12 1.53 -13.09
CA GLN A 15 -11.41 2.23 -14.18
C GLN A 15 -12.18 2.22 -15.51
N LYS A 16 -13.11 1.33 -15.64
CA LYS A 16 -14.05 1.19 -16.78
C LYS A 16 -15.40 0.75 -16.24
N ARG A 17 -16.45 0.93 -17.02
CA ARG A 17 -17.76 0.41 -16.64
C ARG A 17 -17.72 -1.11 -16.53
N GLU A 18 -17.89 -1.62 -15.33
CA GLU A 18 -17.86 -3.03 -15.00
C GLU A 18 -18.87 -3.34 -13.88
N SER A 19 -19.23 -4.62 -13.75
CA SER A 19 -20.10 -5.06 -12.67
C SER A 19 -19.42 -4.96 -11.33
N LYS A 20 -20.16 -4.52 -10.30
CA LYS A 20 -19.68 -4.48 -8.92
C LYS A 20 -19.48 -5.89 -8.39
N VAL A 21 -18.31 -6.16 -7.83
CA VAL A 21 -18.00 -7.42 -7.16
C VAL A 21 -18.81 -7.54 -5.87
N PHE A 22 -18.88 -6.47 -5.09
CA PHE A 22 -19.65 -6.39 -3.85
C PHE A 22 -20.84 -5.47 -4.06
N LYS A 23 -22.05 -6.01 -3.83
CA LYS A 23 -23.33 -5.28 -3.99
C LYS A 23 -23.85 -4.74 -2.67
N GLU A 24 -23.29 -5.17 -1.57
CA GLU A 24 -23.70 -4.80 -0.21
C GLU A 24 -22.64 -3.94 0.48
N ILE A 25 -23.05 -3.32 1.57
CA ILE A 25 -22.16 -2.55 2.43
C ILE A 25 -21.35 -3.54 3.26
N ILE A 26 -20.03 -3.46 3.18
CA ILE A 26 -19.12 -4.33 3.91
C ILE A 26 -17.99 -3.52 4.56
N GLN A 27 -17.38 -4.08 5.59
CA GLN A 27 -16.12 -3.58 6.12
C GLN A 27 -15.03 -3.76 5.06
N TRP A 28 -14.25 -2.71 4.83
CA TRP A 28 -13.23 -2.71 3.78
C TRP A 28 -11.81 -2.71 4.35
N PRO A 29 -10.88 -3.48 3.77
CA PRO A 29 -9.56 -3.67 4.34
C PRO A 29 -8.63 -2.45 4.21
N THR A 30 -8.84 -1.57 3.23
CA THR A 30 -7.92 -0.46 2.95
C THR A 30 -8.64 0.86 2.76
N PHE A 31 -7.97 1.95 3.08
CA PHE A 31 -8.37 3.28 2.65
C PHE A 31 -8.07 3.45 1.16
N GLY A 32 -8.74 4.35 0.48
CA GLY A 32 -8.47 4.69 -0.91
C GLY A 32 -8.59 6.20 -1.11
N GLY A 33 -7.49 6.88 -1.33
CA GLY A 33 -7.44 8.34 -1.40
C GLY A 33 -8.32 8.95 -2.49
N GLY A 34 -8.60 8.21 -3.57
CA GLY A 34 -9.38 8.71 -4.72
C GLY A 34 -10.90 8.54 -4.59
N ASN A 35 -11.38 7.73 -3.66
CA ASN A 35 -12.80 7.34 -3.56
C ASN A 35 -13.34 7.31 -2.12
N SER A 36 -12.66 8.00 -1.20
CA SER A 36 -13.03 8.03 0.21
C SER A 36 -13.72 9.31 0.62
N PHE A 37 -14.62 9.18 1.59
CA PHE A 37 -15.20 10.28 2.33
C PHE A 37 -14.85 10.10 3.80
N VAL A 38 -14.15 11.08 4.37
CA VAL A 38 -13.62 11.04 5.74
C VAL A 38 -14.21 12.19 6.53
N LYS A 39 -14.62 11.93 7.76
CA LYS A 39 -15.06 12.98 8.66
C LYS A 39 -13.90 13.92 8.98
N ARG A 40 -14.10 15.23 8.84
CA ARG A 40 -13.05 16.24 8.99
C ARG A 40 -12.27 16.12 10.31
N THR A 41 -12.96 15.85 11.41
CA THR A 41 -12.34 15.70 12.74
C THR A 41 -11.32 14.57 12.84
N LEU A 42 -11.38 13.57 11.94
CA LEU A 42 -10.37 12.51 11.86
C LEU A 42 -9.09 12.99 11.18
N LEU A 43 -9.19 13.89 10.20
CA LEU A 43 -8.02 14.46 9.50
C LEU A 43 -7.18 15.37 10.42
N GLU A 44 -7.70 15.77 11.55
CA GLU A 44 -6.96 16.49 12.59
C GLU A 44 -6.07 15.54 13.41
N LYS A 45 -6.46 14.26 13.52
CA LYS A 45 -5.80 13.21 14.31
C LYS A 45 -4.91 12.28 13.48
N VAL A 46 -5.27 12.06 12.21
CA VAL A 46 -4.59 11.13 11.31
C VAL A 46 -4.09 11.91 10.09
N LYS A 47 -2.83 11.71 9.75
CA LYS A 47 -2.19 12.39 8.60
C LYS A 47 -1.46 11.39 7.72
N PHE A 48 -1.33 11.70 6.45
CA PHE A 48 -0.47 10.92 5.57
C PHE A 48 0.98 10.96 6.06
N ASN A 49 1.56 9.80 6.18
CA ASN A 49 2.97 9.67 6.56
C ASN A 49 3.86 9.94 5.34
N MET A 50 4.66 11.01 5.42
CA MET A 50 5.53 11.45 4.34
C MET A 50 6.61 10.44 3.95
N ALA A 51 6.90 9.45 4.79
CA ALA A 51 7.80 8.35 4.43
C ALA A 51 7.28 7.49 3.27
N PHE A 52 5.99 7.58 2.93
CA PHE A 52 5.39 6.91 1.77
C PHE A 52 5.30 7.81 0.53
N GLU A 53 5.75 9.05 0.61
CA GLU A 53 5.72 9.96 -0.53
C GLU A 53 6.42 9.34 -1.75
N PHE A 54 5.78 9.46 -2.91
CA PHE A 54 6.22 8.87 -4.19
C PHE A 54 6.33 7.33 -4.23
N GLY A 55 5.88 6.64 -3.19
CA GLY A 55 5.90 5.18 -3.12
C GLY A 55 4.52 4.56 -3.04
N TYR A 56 4.49 3.28 -2.69
CA TYR A 56 3.26 2.53 -2.43
C TYR A 56 3.10 2.32 -0.93
N GLY A 57 1.87 2.38 -0.45
CA GLY A 57 1.54 2.05 0.93
C GLY A 57 0.91 3.19 1.72
N GLU A 58 0.85 4.39 1.16
CA GLU A 58 0.26 5.58 1.78
C GLU A 58 -1.21 5.37 2.17
N ASP A 59 -2.01 4.83 1.27
CA ASP A 59 -3.42 4.52 1.53
C ASP A 59 -3.58 3.42 2.58
N ALA A 60 -2.72 2.40 2.53
CA ALA A 60 -2.74 1.31 3.50
C ALA A 60 -2.30 1.78 4.90
N ASP A 61 -1.27 2.62 4.97
CA ASP A 61 -0.80 3.24 6.22
C ASP A 61 -1.88 4.13 6.84
N PHE A 62 -2.48 5.00 6.04
CA PHE A 62 -3.57 5.86 6.49
C PHE A 62 -4.77 5.06 7.02
N GLY A 63 -5.13 3.98 6.31
CA GLY A 63 -6.17 3.05 6.76
C GLY A 63 -5.85 2.36 8.09
N MET A 64 -4.59 2.01 8.33
CA MET A 64 -4.16 1.45 9.61
C MET A 64 -4.17 2.48 10.74
N GLN A 65 -3.76 3.72 10.46
CA GLN A 65 -3.87 4.80 11.44
C GLN A 65 -5.33 5.04 11.86
N LEU A 66 -6.28 5.03 10.91
CA LEU A 66 -7.72 5.12 11.22
C LEU A 66 -8.18 3.99 12.13
N ARG A 67 -7.78 2.74 11.83
CA ARG A 67 -8.12 1.58 12.68
C ARG A 67 -7.52 1.67 14.07
N ASN A 68 -6.32 2.19 14.22
CA ASN A 68 -5.70 2.41 15.52
C ASN A 68 -6.45 3.48 16.35
N GLN A 69 -7.28 4.31 15.70
CA GLN A 69 -8.23 5.21 16.37
C GLN A 69 -9.61 4.57 16.62
N GLY A 70 -9.76 3.27 16.35
CA GLY A 70 -11.03 2.56 16.51
C GLY A 70 -12.04 2.84 15.38
N VAL A 71 -11.58 3.36 14.23
CA VAL A 71 -12.46 3.74 13.11
C VAL A 71 -12.39 2.70 12.01
N ASP A 72 -13.54 2.12 11.69
CA ASP A 72 -13.68 1.21 10.56
C ASP A 72 -13.88 1.95 9.23
N ILE A 73 -13.46 1.30 8.15
CA ILE A 73 -13.69 1.77 6.79
C ILE A 73 -14.83 0.93 6.20
N LEU A 74 -15.92 1.57 5.77
CA LEU A 74 -17.04 0.89 5.12
C LEU A 74 -16.99 1.11 3.60
N TYR A 75 -17.15 0.03 2.88
CA TYR A 75 -17.40 0.08 1.43
C TYR A 75 -18.88 0.30 1.16
N LEU A 76 -19.18 1.31 0.35
CA LEU A 76 -20.50 1.60 -0.16
C LEU A 76 -20.54 1.31 -1.66
N PRO A 77 -21.37 0.37 -2.13
CA PRO A 77 -21.49 0.10 -3.56
C PRO A 77 -22.12 1.25 -4.35
N ASN A 78 -22.80 2.16 -3.66
CA ASN A 78 -23.38 3.38 -4.20
C ASN A 78 -23.03 4.56 -3.28
N PRO A 79 -22.67 5.73 -3.83
CA PRO A 79 -22.50 6.06 -5.25
C PRO A 79 -21.30 5.35 -5.92
N GLU A 80 -21.34 5.31 -7.25
CA GLU A 80 -20.24 4.83 -8.09
C GLU A 80 -19.43 6.02 -8.61
N ILE A 81 -18.10 5.93 -8.55
CA ILE A 81 -17.19 6.96 -9.06
C ILE A 81 -16.33 6.33 -10.15
N LEU A 82 -16.49 6.73 -11.39
CA LEU A 82 -15.66 6.25 -12.49
C LEU A 82 -14.27 6.89 -12.43
N HIS A 83 -13.26 6.07 -12.28
CA HIS A 83 -11.85 6.49 -12.26
C HIS A 83 -11.33 6.70 -13.68
N LEU A 84 -11.40 7.92 -14.17
CA LEU A 84 -10.78 8.30 -15.45
C LEU A 84 -9.26 8.39 -15.26
N LYS A 85 -8.57 7.28 -15.53
CA LYS A 85 -7.12 7.24 -15.41
C LYS A 85 -6.48 7.95 -16.60
N ALA A 86 -5.90 9.12 -16.37
CA ALA A 86 -5.10 9.79 -17.37
C ALA A 86 -3.82 9.01 -17.70
N PRO A 87 -3.36 8.96 -18.94
CA PRO A 87 -2.11 8.29 -19.34
C PRO A 87 -0.90 8.83 -18.59
N MET A 88 -0.87 10.14 -18.36
CA MET A 88 0.05 10.84 -17.48
C MET A 88 -0.77 11.71 -16.54
N GLY A 89 -0.62 11.52 -15.25
CA GLY A 89 -1.48 12.18 -14.27
C GLY A 89 -0.86 13.43 -13.70
N GLY A 90 -1.42 14.57 -13.98
CA GLY A 90 -1.27 15.83 -13.27
C GLY A 90 0.18 16.16 -12.88
N PHE A 91 0.43 16.36 -11.61
CA PHE A 91 1.76 16.67 -11.06
C PHE A 91 2.68 15.45 -10.87
N ARG A 92 2.41 14.31 -11.52
CA ARG A 92 3.24 13.11 -11.41
C ARG A 92 4.50 13.24 -12.25
N THR A 93 5.46 14.00 -11.77
CA THR A 93 6.84 13.83 -12.18
C THR A 93 7.35 12.50 -11.62
N LYS A 94 8.10 11.73 -12.43
CA LYS A 94 8.73 10.51 -11.90
C LYS A 94 9.77 10.94 -10.85
N PRO A 95 9.58 10.63 -9.57
CA PRO A 95 10.53 11.02 -8.55
C PRO A 95 11.84 10.25 -8.73
N VAL A 96 12.94 10.86 -8.38
CA VAL A 96 14.23 10.18 -8.20
C VAL A 96 14.26 9.67 -6.77
N LEU A 97 14.21 8.36 -6.60
CA LEU A 97 14.24 7.74 -5.28
C LEU A 97 15.67 7.53 -4.81
N ALA A 98 15.89 7.56 -3.50
CA ALA A 98 17.22 7.44 -2.93
C ALA A 98 17.94 6.14 -3.35
N TRP A 99 17.21 5.06 -3.58
CA TRP A 99 17.72 3.75 -3.99
C TRP A 99 17.85 3.54 -5.49
N ASP A 100 17.43 4.51 -6.33
CA ASP A 100 17.49 4.35 -7.79
C ASP A 100 18.93 4.19 -8.32
N LYS A 101 19.91 4.70 -7.55
CA LYS A 101 21.34 4.60 -7.88
C LYS A 101 22.01 3.33 -7.34
N ASP A 102 21.30 2.51 -6.57
CA ASP A 102 21.86 1.30 -5.99
C ASP A 102 22.11 0.24 -7.06
N SER A 103 23.26 -0.41 -7.01
CA SER A 103 23.60 -1.53 -7.90
C SER A 103 22.69 -2.75 -7.69
N ILE A 104 22.13 -2.89 -6.48
CA ILE A 104 21.16 -3.91 -6.12
C ILE A 104 19.86 -3.23 -5.76
N GLN A 105 18.91 -3.31 -6.66
CA GLN A 105 17.61 -2.70 -6.44
C GLN A 105 16.82 -3.41 -5.34
N PRO A 106 16.24 -2.66 -4.38
CA PRO A 106 15.48 -3.24 -3.27
C PRO A 106 14.22 -3.97 -3.76
N LYS A 107 13.93 -5.10 -3.13
CA LYS A 107 12.74 -5.90 -3.46
C LYS A 107 12.19 -6.59 -2.20
N PRO A 108 10.96 -6.30 -1.78
CA PRO A 108 9.97 -5.36 -2.37
C PRO A 108 10.44 -3.90 -2.34
N SER A 109 9.61 -2.96 -2.86
CA SER A 109 9.87 -1.53 -2.70
C SER A 109 10.06 -1.18 -1.21
N PRO A 110 11.00 -0.28 -0.86
CA PRO A 110 11.21 0.16 0.52
C PRO A 110 9.97 0.67 1.23
N THR A 111 9.08 1.37 0.54
CA THR A 111 7.81 1.84 1.12
C THR A 111 6.86 0.68 1.44
N VAL A 112 6.76 -0.34 0.57
CA VAL A 112 6.01 -1.56 0.88
C VAL A 112 6.61 -2.29 2.07
N GLN A 113 7.94 -2.36 2.14
CA GLN A 113 8.65 -2.99 3.28
C GLN A 113 8.44 -2.19 4.56
N LEU A 114 8.45 -0.86 4.50
CA LEU A 114 8.14 0.02 5.63
C LEU A 114 6.76 -0.30 6.22
N TYR A 115 5.72 -0.38 5.38
CA TYR A 115 4.40 -0.76 5.83
C TYR A 115 4.40 -2.10 6.58
N LYS A 116 5.15 -3.11 6.08
CA LYS A 116 5.26 -4.41 6.75
C LYS A 116 5.98 -4.31 8.10
N ILE A 117 7.02 -3.49 8.19
CA ILE A 117 7.75 -3.26 9.44
C ILE A 117 6.88 -2.54 10.48
N LEU A 118 6.02 -1.62 10.05
CA LEU A 118 5.16 -0.85 10.96
C LEU A 118 3.99 -1.66 11.53
N TYR A 119 3.42 -2.58 10.73
CA TYR A 119 2.10 -3.15 11.04
C TYR A 119 2.06 -4.68 11.13
N LEU A 120 3.10 -5.40 10.74
CA LEU A 120 3.14 -6.86 10.83
C LEU A 120 4.05 -7.35 11.95
N SER A 121 3.66 -8.46 12.58
CA SER A 121 4.53 -9.17 13.52
C SER A 121 5.77 -9.75 12.80
N PRO A 122 6.86 -10.07 13.53
CA PRO A 122 8.03 -10.72 12.94
C PRO A 122 7.69 -12.01 12.17
N GLU A 123 6.74 -12.81 12.66
CA GLU A 123 6.30 -14.05 12.02
C GLU A 123 5.56 -13.75 10.70
N GLN A 124 4.67 -12.76 10.69
CA GLN A 124 3.98 -12.32 9.49
C GLN A 124 4.95 -11.75 8.45
N GLN A 125 5.98 -11.02 8.88
CA GLN A 125 7.04 -10.52 7.99
C GLN A 125 7.83 -11.67 7.36
N LYS A 126 8.18 -12.72 8.12
CA LYS A 126 8.81 -13.93 7.59
C LYS A 126 7.91 -14.65 6.60
N GLY A 127 6.63 -14.82 6.92
CA GLY A 127 5.65 -15.41 6.01
C GLY A 127 5.55 -14.62 4.69
N TYR A 128 5.48 -13.30 4.77
CA TYR A 128 5.48 -12.42 3.60
C TYR A 128 6.75 -12.57 2.76
N GLN A 129 7.92 -12.64 3.41
CA GLN A 129 9.20 -12.87 2.73
C GLN A 129 9.22 -14.19 1.95
N MET A 130 8.71 -15.26 2.55
CA MET A 130 8.61 -16.57 1.91
C MET A 130 7.66 -16.55 0.69
N VAL A 131 6.48 -15.96 0.86
CA VAL A 131 5.51 -15.81 -0.25
C VAL A 131 6.12 -15.05 -1.42
N LEU A 132 6.82 -13.94 -1.15
CA LEU A 132 7.48 -13.17 -2.20
C LEU A 132 8.63 -13.94 -2.84
N PHE A 133 9.40 -14.70 -2.07
CA PHE A 133 10.46 -15.55 -2.61
C PHE A 133 9.92 -16.47 -3.69
N PHE A 134 8.88 -17.25 -3.39
CA PHE A 134 8.29 -18.19 -4.36
C PHE A 134 7.60 -17.47 -5.52
N LYS A 135 6.88 -16.38 -5.24
CA LYS A 135 6.22 -15.57 -6.28
C LYS A 135 7.20 -15.01 -7.31
N TYR A 136 8.36 -14.56 -6.89
CA TYR A 136 9.37 -14.03 -7.80
C TYR A 136 10.20 -15.13 -8.45
N TYR A 137 10.46 -16.23 -7.74
CA TYR A 137 11.13 -17.38 -8.30
C TYR A 137 10.33 -18.00 -9.44
N SER A 138 9.03 -18.13 -9.29
CA SER A 138 8.15 -18.68 -10.33
C SER A 138 8.20 -17.89 -11.65
N LYS A 139 8.52 -16.59 -11.56
CA LYS A 139 8.63 -15.66 -12.72
C LYS A 139 10.02 -15.60 -13.36
N GLN A 140 11.01 -16.33 -12.81
CA GLN A 140 12.34 -16.36 -13.42
C GLN A 140 12.31 -17.17 -14.71
N SER A 141 12.92 -16.65 -15.78
CA SER A 141 13.11 -17.36 -17.03
C SER A 141 14.12 -18.51 -16.90
N PHE A 142 15.20 -18.26 -16.17
CA PHE A 142 16.20 -19.29 -15.84
C PHE A 142 16.15 -19.63 -14.35
N LYS A 143 15.81 -20.89 -14.03
CA LYS A 143 15.58 -21.36 -12.67
C LYS A 143 16.81 -21.98 -12.03
N ASN A 144 17.72 -21.12 -11.55
CA ASN A 144 18.81 -21.56 -10.66
C ASN A 144 18.46 -21.16 -9.21
N PRO A 145 18.08 -22.11 -8.34
CA PRO A 145 17.58 -21.76 -7.01
C PRO A 145 18.64 -21.12 -6.13
N LEU A 146 19.89 -21.57 -6.21
CA LEU A 146 20.97 -21.01 -5.35
C LEU A 146 21.31 -19.57 -5.74
N ARG A 147 21.52 -19.33 -7.04
CA ARG A 147 21.82 -17.97 -7.55
C ARG A 147 20.65 -17.03 -7.27
N TYR A 148 19.41 -17.52 -7.46
CA TYR A 148 18.22 -16.75 -7.17
C TYR A 148 18.13 -16.40 -5.67
N TYR A 149 18.33 -17.37 -4.77
CA TYR A 149 18.31 -17.16 -3.33
C TYR A 149 19.31 -16.09 -2.88
N LEU A 150 20.56 -16.18 -3.35
CA LEU A 150 21.61 -15.22 -3.00
C LEU A 150 21.24 -13.79 -3.48
N ASN A 151 20.72 -13.68 -4.70
CA ASN A 151 20.28 -12.38 -5.22
C ASN A 151 19.06 -11.83 -4.46
N TYR A 152 18.04 -12.68 -4.22
CA TYR A 152 16.84 -12.28 -3.48
C TYR A 152 17.18 -11.82 -2.07
N ARG A 153 18.10 -12.50 -1.38
CA ARG A 153 18.57 -12.11 -0.06
C ARG A 153 19.19 -10.70 -0.07
N LYS A 154 20.01 -10.40 -1.06
CA LYS A 154 20.62 -9.06 -1.22
C LYS A 154 19.55 -7.99 -1.47
N GLN A 155 18.61 -8.24 -2.37
CA GLN A 155 17.49 -7.33 -2.68
C GLN A 155 16.59 -7.09 -1.46
N TRP A 156 16.30 -8.15 -0.70
CA TRP A 156 15.53 -8.06 0.53
C TRP A 156 16.23 -7.21 1.59
N ASN A 157 17.50 -7.46 1.84
CA ASN A 157 18.30 -6.69 2.80
C ASN A 157 18.34 -5.21 2.42
N GLN A 158 18.47 -4.90 1.13
CA GLN A 158 18.45 -3.54 0.62
C GLN A 158 17.07 -2.88 0.84
N SER A 159 15.98 -3.65 0.66
CA SER A 159 14.63 -3.18 0.95
C SER A 159 14.44 -2.85 2.44
N VAL A 160 14.91 -3.73 3.33
CA VAL A 160 14.85 -3.50 4.79
C VAL A 160 15.70 -2.31 5.21
N PHE A 161 16.90 -2.18 4.65
CA PHE A 161 17.79 -1.04 4.92
C PHE A 161 17.08 0.29 4.61
N TRP A 162 16.60 0.45 3.39
CA TRP A 162 15.92 1.68 2.98
C TRP A 162 14.61 1.92 3.72
N ALA A 163 13.85 0.86 4.03
CA ALA A 163 12.63 0.98 4.84
C ALA A 163 12.93 1.55 6.24
N ASN A 164 14.03 1.12 6.87
CA ASN A 164 14.45 1.67 8.16
C ASN A 164 14.94 3.12 8.04
N GLN A 165 15.59 3.50 6.93
CA GLN A 165 15.94 4.90 6.68
C GLN A 165 14.69 5.79 6.51
N LEU A 166 13.67 5.29 5.83
CA LEU A 166 12.39 5.98 5.70
C LEU A 166 11.69 6.11 7.07
N LYS A 167 11.68 5.03 7.86
CA LYS A 167 11.10 5.03 9.22
C LYS A 167 11.74 6.07 10.14
N ALA A 168 13.04 6.28 10.02
CA ALA A 168 13.75 7.27 10.86
C ALA A 168 13.43 8.73 10.47
N LYS A 169 12.79 8.96 9.33
CA LYS A 169 12.38 10.27 8.82
C LYS A 169 10.88 10.54 8.99
N SER A 170 10.12 9.55 9.45
CA SER A 170 8.65 9.60 9.61
C SER A 170 8.23 10.20 10.95
#